data_7734917f759e2f6ab026d43c48bbea00
#
_entry.id   7734917f759e2f6ab026d43c48bbea00
#
_cell.length_a   1.000
_cell.length_b   1.000
_cell.length_c   1.000
_cell.angle_alpha   90.00
_cell.angle_beta   90.00
_cell.angle_gamma   90.00
#
_symmetry.space_group_name_H-M   'P 1'
#
loop_
_entity.id
_entity.type
_entity.pdbx_description
1 polymer ?
#
loop_
_entity_poly.entity_id
_entity_poly.type
_entity_poly.pdbx_seq_one_letter_code
_entity_poly.pdbx_strand_id
1 'polypeptide(L)'
;MRTLIATAFVSLDGVVEAPGGEPGYRNAGWTFKDIEFDPAAYELKGREQGESAAMMMGRVSYEAFSPVWPTLDYFPQYNVMPKYVVSSTLKEDQLVDNWGEITILRSLDDVAALKETDGGPITIHGSATLNRNLSDAGLIDRYHLLVFPVLLGAGKRLFSETDKDKQLLKVVESETYGNGIQKFVYDVVR
;
A
#
# COMPACT_ATOMS: atom_id res chain seq x y z
N MET A 1 16.65 -10.36 -7.06
CA MET A 1 15.68 -9.26 -7.34
C MET A 1 14.49 -9.38 -6.41
N ARG A 2 14.10 -8.31 -5.72
CA ARG A 2 13.00 -8.27 -4.75
C ARG A 2 11.67 -8.01 -5.45
N THR A 3 10.60 -8.67 -4.99
CA THR A 3 9.24 -8.43 -5.48
C THR A 3 8.65 -7.19 -4.82
N LEU A 4 8.10 -6.27 -5.60
CA LEU A 4 7.43 -5.08 -5.10
C LEU A 4 5.91 -5.26 -5.20
N ILE A 5 5.24 -5.27 -4.05
CA ILE A 5 3.81 -5.56 -3.90
C ILE A 5 3.07 -4.29 -3.48
N ALA A 6 2.16 -3.80 -4.31
CA ALA A 6 1.26 -2.72 -3.94
C ALA A 6 0.02 -3.29 -3.26
N THR A 7 -0.19 -2.96 -1.99
CA THR A 7 -1.40 -3.36 -1.26
C THR A 7 -2.31 -2.17 -1.04
N ALA A 8 -3.61 -2.32 -1.28
CA ALA A 8 -4.56 -1.24 -1.13
C ALA A 8 -5.98 -1.72 -0.78
N PHE A 9 -6.65 -0.93 0.05
CA PHE A 9 -8.10 -0.84 0.09
C PHE A 9 -8.54 0.10 -1.02
N VAL A 10 -9.47 -0.33 -1.86
CA VAL A 10 -9.89 0.38 -3.05
C VAL A 10 -11.42 0.42 -3.09
N SER A 11 -12.00 1.60 -3.33
CA SER A 11 -13.43 1.69 -3.67
C SER A 11 -13.70 1.14 -5.06
N LEU A 12 -14.95 0.80 -5.37
CA LEU A 12 -15.33 0.28 -6.69
C LEU A 12 -14.98 1.25 -7.83
N ASP A 13 -14.96 2.56 -7.55
CA ASP A 13 -14.54 3.60 -8.50
C ASP A 13 -13.06 4.00 -8.41
N GLY A 14 -12.23 3.19 -7.73
CA GLY A 14 -10.77 3.29 -7.77
C GLY A 14 -10.12 4.27 -6.77
N VAL A 15 -10.89 4.81 -5.83
CA VAL A 15 -10.37 5.72 -4.80
C VAL A 15 -9.71 4.94 -3.66
N VAL A 16 -8.56 5.43 -3.19
CA VAL A 16 -7.76 4.85 -2.10
C VAL A 16 -7.45 5.86 -0.98
N GLU A 17 -8.10 7.03 -0.99
CA GLU A 17 -7.83 8.10 -0.03
C GLU A 17 -8.46 7.82 1.33
N ALA A 18 -7.68 7.97 2.40
CA ALA A 18 -8.09 7.91 3.80
C ALA A 18 -8.98 6.72 4.18
N PRO A 19 -8.66 5.47 3.81
CA PRO A 19 -9.46 4.29 4.16
C PRO A 19 -9.51 4.07 5.67
N GLY A 20 -8.41 4.37 6.39
CA GLY A 20 -8.24 4.21 7.83
C GLY A 20 -8.79 5.36 8.67
N GLY A 21 -9.37 6.39 8.08
CA GLY A 21 -9.92 7.53 8.81
C GLY A 21 -8.96 8.69 8.93
N GLU A 22 -7.91 8.75 8.13
CA GLU A 22 -6.94 9.83 8.08
C GLU A 22 -7.65 11.17 7.81
N PRO A 23 -7.23 12.27 8.47
CA PRO A 23 -7.94 13.55 8.40
C PRO A 23 -7.81 14.21 7.02
N GLY A 24 -8.77 15.10 6.71
CA GLY A 24 -8.73 15.91 5.49
C GLY A 24 -9.53 15.38 4.30
N TYR A 25 -10.12 14.20 4.41
CA TYR A 25 -11.01 13.64 3.40
C TYR A 25 -12.43 13.44 3.97
N ARG A 26 -13.46 13.96 3.27
CA ARG A 26 -14.85 13.95 3.76
C ARG A 26 -15.41 12.54 4.03
N ASN A 27 -14.97 11.55 3.27
CA ASN A 27 -15.39 10.15 3.39
C ASN A 27 -14.37 9.28 4.13
N ALA A 28 -13.46 9.87 4.92
CA ALA A 28 -12.43 9.14 5.66
C ALA A 28 -13.02 8.02 6.52
N GLY A 29 -12.35 6.87 6.53
CA GLY A 29 -12.82 5.67 7.28
C GLY A 29 -13.89 4.86 6.57
N TRP A 30 -14.03 5.03 5.26
CA TRP A 30 -15.04 4.33 4.44
C TRP A 30 -14.90 2.79 4.42
N THR A 31 -13.80 2.25 4.90
CA THR A 31 -13.60 0.80 5.00
C THR A 31 -14.30 0.17 6.21
N PHE A 32 -14.66 0.95 7.22
CA PHE A 32 -15.22 0.42 8.48
C PHE A 32 -16.46 1.16 9.01
N LYS A 33 -16.78 2.35 8.48
CA LYS A 33 -17.91 3.13 8.99
C LYS A 33 -19.25 2.58 8.52
N ASP A 34 -19.32 2.16 7.26
CA ASP A 34 -20.59 1.80 6.60
C ASP A 34 -20.59 0.36 6.07
N ILE A 35 -19.51 -0.38 6.27
CA ILE A 35 -19.34 -1.76 5.79
C ILE A 35 -19.10 -2.66 7.00
N GLU A 36 -19.90 -3.70 7.14
CA GLU A 36 -19.77 -4.67 8.24
C GLU A 36 -18.39 -5.34 8.20
N PHE A 37 -17.78 -5.48 9.36
CA PHE A 37 -16.48 -6.13 9.47
C PHE A 37 -16.62 -7.64 9.26
N ASP A 38 -15.87 -8.18 8.29
CA ASP A 38 -15.72 -9.61 8.04
C ASP A 38 -14.25 -9.97 8.20
N PRO A 39 -13.85 -10.74 9.25
CA PRO A 39 -12.46 -11.11 9.48
C PRO A 39 -11.81 -11.81 8.29
N ALA A 40 -12.56 -12.65 7.56
CA ALA A 40 -12.05 -13.38 6.41
C ALA A 40 -11.56 -12.43 5.30
N ALA A 41 -12.23 -11.28 5.10
CA ALA A 41 -11.81 -10.29 4.12
C ALA A 41 -10.43 -9.66 4.45
N TYR A 42 -10.00 -9.73 5.72
CA TYR A 42 -8.73 -9.14 6.18
C TYR A 42 -7.59 -10.17 6.36
N GLU A 43 -7.83 -11.46 6.12
CA GLU A 43 -6.78 -12.49 6.19
C GLU A 43 -5.58 -12.18 5.27
N LEU A 44 -5.83 -11.58 4.10
CA LEU A 44 -4.78 -11.11 3.20
C LEU A 44 -3.80 -10.16 3.90
N LYS A 45 -4.30 -9.26 4.76
CA LYS A 45 -3.47 -8.29 5.49
C LYS A 45 -2.58 -8.95 6.55
N GLY A 46 -3.10 -9.97 7.22
CA GLY A 46 -2.31 -10.81 8.14
C GLY A 46 -1.22 -11.58 7.41
N ARG A 47 -1.53 -12.17 6.26
CA ARG A 47 -0.57 -12.88 5.40
C ARG A 47 0.53 -11.95 4.89
N GLU A 48 0.18 -10.77 4.40
CA GLU A 48 1.15 -9.74 3.96
C GLU A 48 2.15 -9.39 5.07
N GLN A 49 1.67 -9.26 6.30
CA GLN A 49 2.53 -8.95 7.45
C GLN A 49 3.57 -10.06 7.69
N GLY A 50 3.18 -11.34 7.52
CA GLY A 50 4.08 -12.47 7.71
C GLY A 50 5.05 -12.72 6.55
N GLU A 51 4.67 -12.39 5.33
CA GLU A 51 5.44 -12.67 4.11
C GLU A 51 6.36 -11.52 3.69
N SER A 52 6.08 -10.28 4.13
CA SER A 52 6.88 -9.12 3.78
C SER A 52 8.21 -9.10 4.51
N ALA A 53 9.29 -8.85 3.78
CA ALA A 53 10.62 -8.63 4.35
C ALA A 53 10.90 -7.14 4.66
N ALA A 54 10.11 -6.24 4.07
CA ALA A 54 10.20 -4.80 4.33
C ALA A 54 8.88 -4.11 3.94
N MET A 55 8.65 -2.94 4.51
CA MET A 55 7.56 -2.05 4.17
C MET A 55 8.08 -0.86 3.37
N MET A 56 7.29 -0.39 2.39
CA MET A 56 7.57 0.84 1.66
C MET A 56 6.38 1.79 1.72
N MET A 57 6.64 3.08 1.77
CA MET A 57 5.60 4.11 1.75
C MET A 57 6.13 5.45 1.25
N GLY A 58 5.24 6.35 0.85
CA GLY A 58 5.58 7.75 0.58
C GLY A 58 5.56 8.59 1.86
N ARG A 59 6.09 9.82 1.79
CA ARG A 59 6.20 10.73 2.93
C ARG A 59 4.87 10.95 3.66
N VAL A 60 3.78 11.25 2.94
CA VAL A 60 2.48 11.54 3.57
C VAL A 60 1.95 10.34 4.36
N SER A 61 2.13 9.12 3.84
CA SER A 61 1.76 7.90 4.58
C SER A 61 2.68 7.66 5.78
N TYR A 62 3.98 7.95 5.65
CA TYR A 62 4.92 7.89 6.76
C TYR A 62 4.51 8.84 7.90
N GLU A 63 4.23 10.10 7.57
CA GLU A 63 3.79 11.12 8.54
C GLU A 63 2.47 10.75 9.23
N ALA A 64 1.57 10.03 8.52
CA ALA A 64 0.31 9.55 9.09
C ALA A 64 0.49 8.28 9.97
N PHE A 65 1.37 7.36 9.58
CA PHE A 65 1.52 6.06 10.23
C PHE A 65 2.50 6.08 11.40
N SER A 66 3.62 6.81 11.28
CA SER A 66 4.70 6.79 12.28
C SER A 66 4.30 7.22 13.69
N PRO A 67 3.30 8.11 13.90
CA PRO A 67 2.83 8.43 15.25
C PRO A 67 1.90 7.36 15.85
N VAL A 68 1.31 6.50 15.01
CA VAL A 68 0.21 5.60 15.43
C VAL A 68 0.64 4.14 15.42
N TRP A 69 1.21 3.65 14.32
CA TRP A 69 1.47 2.22 14.13
C TRP A 69 2.42 1.61 15.16
N PRO A 70 3.51 2.28 15.59
CA PRO A 70 4.40 1.73 16.62
C PRO A 70 3.72 1.46 17.96
N THR A 71 2.54 2.06 18.20
CA THR A 71 1.77 1.90 19.45
C THR A 71 0.70 0.81 19.35
N LEU A 72 0.53 0.17 18.17
CA LEU A 72 -0.51 -0.81 17.92
C LEU A 72 0.05 -2.23 17.99
N ASP A 73 -0.55 -3.07 18.82
CA ASP A 73 -0.17 -4.48 18.97
C ASP A 73 -0.61 -5.37 17.78
N TYR A 74 -1.42 -4.83 16.86
CA TYR A 74 -1.95 -5.58 15.71
C TYR A 74 -0.91 -5.83 14.62
N PHE A 75 0.21 -5.11 14.64
CA PHE A 75 1.21 -5.14 13.56
C PHE A 75 2.63 -5.42 14.07
N PRO A 76 2.85 -6.51 14.85
CA PRO A 76 4.15 -6.74 15.49
C PRO A 76 5.30 -6.88 14.48
N GLN A 77 5.06 -7.54 13.33
CA GLN A 77 6.08 -7.66 12.29
C GLN A 77 6.34 -6.32 11.60
N TYR A 78 5.30 -5.53 11.32
CA TYR A 78 5.47 -4.20 10.74
C TYR A 78 6.22 -3.24 11.67
N ASN A 79 6.16 -3.43 12.99
CA ASN A 79 6.88 -2.57 13.93
C ASN A 79 8.39 -2.78 13.89
N VAL A 80 8.86 -3.99 13.55
CA VAL A 80 10.30 -4.34 13.60
C VAL A 80 10.97 -4.43 12.22
N MET A 81 10.21 -4.73 11.13
CA MET A 81 10.81 -4.88 9.81
C MET A 81 11.37 -3.56 9.26
N PRO A 82 12.38 -3.61 8.38
CA PRO A 82 12.91 -2.43 7.69
C PRO A 82 11.83 -1.68 6.91
N LYS A 83 11.95 -0.35 6.89
CA LYS A 83 11.04 0.55 6.15
C LYS A 83 11.81 1.42 5.18
N TYR A 84 11.22 1.58 4.00
CA TYR A 84 11.70 2.48 2.95
C TYR A 84 10.69 3.60 2.75
N VAL A 85 11.12 4.84 2.98
CA VAL A 85 10.27 6.01 2.76
C VAL A 85 10.72 6.73 1.50
N VAL A 86 9.89 6.71 0.46
CA VAL A 86 10.22 7.38 -0.81
C VAL A 86 9.84 8.85 -0.71
N SER A 87 10.85 9.71 -0.63
CA SER A 87 10.65 11.16 -0.48
C SER A 87 11.90 11.95 -0.83
N SER A 88 11.76 12.95 -1.71
CA SER A 88 12.83 13.93 -2.01
C SER A 88 12.98 15.00 -0.93
N THR A 89 12.02 15.15 -0.01
CA THR A 89 11.95 16.29 0.93
C THR A 89 12.01 15.90 2.40
N LEU A 90 11.69 14.66 2.77
CA LEU A 90 11.78 14.19 4.15
C LEU A 90 13.26 14.22 4.61
N LYS A 91 13.50 14.68 5.85
CA LYS A 91 14.84 14.76 6.43
C LYS A 91 15.04 13.65 7.45
N GLU A 92 16.31 13.28 7.69
CA GLU A 92 16.70 12.25 8.65
C GLU A 92 16.28 12.60 10.09
N ASP A 93 16.33 13.88 10.44
CA ASP A 93 15.92 14.39 11.77
C ASP A 93 14.40 14.36 12.01
N GLN A 94 13.61 14.00 10.99
CA GLN A 94 12.16 13.82 11.07
C GLN A 94 11.76 12.33 11.20
N LEU A 95 12.74 11.43 11.22
CA LEU A 95 12.47 10.02 11.41
C LEU A 95 12.22 9.69 12.88
N VAL A 96 11.23 8.82 13.13
CA VAL A 96 11.00 8.26 14.46
C VAL A 96 12.01 7.13 14.72
N ASP A 97 12.37 6.91 15.97
CA ASP A 97 13.37 5.91 16.40
C ASP A 97 12.73 4.62 16.94
N ASN A 98 11.42 4.59 17.10
CA ASN A 98 10.66 3.50 17.71
C ASN A 98 9.88 2.62 16.71
N TRP A 99 10.20 2.69 15.41
CA TRP A 99 9.47 1.96 14.35
C TRP A 99 10.38 1.13 13.45
N GLY A 100 11.38 0.45 14.01
CA GLY A 100 12.39 -0.31 13.28
C GLY A 100 13.34 0.58 12.47
N GLU A 101 14.13 -0.05 11.61
CA GLU A 101 15.07 0.68 10.75
C GLU A 101 14.32 1.40 9.62
N ILE A 102 14.59 2.69 9.40
CA ILE A 102 13.94 3.51 8.37
C ILE A 102 15.00 4.08 7.45
N THR A 103 14.89 3.81 6.16
CA THR A 103 15.75 4.35 5.10
C THR A 103 14.96 5.25 4.17
N ILE A 104 15.46 6.46 3.90
CA ILE A 104 14.86 7.37 2.92
C ILE A 104 15.42 7.06 1.53
N LEU A 105 14.52 6.80 0.57
CA LEU A 105 14.83 6.73 -0.86
C LEU A 105 14.44 8.05 -1.52
N ARG A 106 15.34 8.65 -2.27
CA ARG A 106 15.18 10.00 -2.80
C ARG A 106 14.48 10.06 -4.15
N SER A 107 14.46 8.94 -4.88
CA SER A 107 13.94 8.86 -6.24
C SER A 107 13.34 7.48 -6.55
N LEU A 108 12.69 7.34 -7.71
CA LEU A 108 12.26 6.05 -8.23
C LEU A 108 13.46 5.20 -8.71
N ASP A 109 14.56 5.83 -9.10
CA ASP A 109 15.80 5.12 -9.46
C ASP A 109 16.39 4.41 -8.23
N ASP A 110 16.29 5.01 -7.03
CA ASP A 110 16.70 4.35 -5.79
C ASP A 110 15.80 3.14 -5.48
N VAL A 111 14.50 3.24 -5.78
CA VAL A 111 13.58 2.10 -5.66
C VAL A 111 13.93 1.01 -6.66
N ALA A 112 14.24 1.36 -7.91
CA ALA A 112 14.68 0.41 -8.91
C ALA A 112 15.98 -0.29 -8.50
N ALA A 113 16.96 0.45 -7.98
CA ALA A 113 18.22 -0.10 -7.47
C ALA A 113 17.99 -1.03 -6.26
N LEU A 114 17.15 -0.65 -5.33
CA LEU A 114 16.77 -1.50 -4.19
C LEU A 114 16.12 -2.81 -4.67
N LYS A 115 15.30 -2.74 -5.70
CA LYS A 115 14.61 -3.91 -6.26
C LYS A 115 15.59 -4.95 -6.83
N GLU A 116 16.74 -4.52 -7.35
CA GLU A 116 17.78 -5.41 -7.88
C GLU A 116 18.60 -6.11 -6.78
N THR A 117 18.46 -5.70 -5.51
CA THR A 117 19.16 -6.35 -4.40
C THR A 117 18.55 -7.71 -4.06
N ASP A 118 19.29 -8.53 -3.32
CA ASP A 118 18.77 -9.76 -2.74
C ASP A 118 17.88 -9.47 -1.52
N GLY A 119 16.84 -10.25 -1.35
CA GLY A 119 15.93 -10.14 -0.23
C GLY A 119 14.50 -10.56 -0.57
N GLY A 120 13.66 -10.63 0.46
CA GLY A 120 12.25 -10.97 0.32
C GLY A 120 11.39 -9.81 -0.21
N PRO A 121 10.07 -10.03 -0.31
CA PRO A 121 9.14 -9.05 -0.85
C PRO A 121 9.12 -7.73 -0.07
N ILE A 122 8.86 -6.64 -0.76
CA ILE A 122 8.61 -5.31 -0.20
C ILE A 122 7.14 -4.97 -0.43
N THR A 123 6.38 -4.73 0.64
CA THR A 123 4.96 -4.36 0.53
C THR A 123 4.80 -2.85 0.69
N ILE A 124 4.13 -2.23 -0.29
CA ILE A 124 3.85 -0.80 -0.29
C ILE A 124 2.51 -0.56 0.41
N HIS A 125 2.56 0.16 1.53
CA HIS A 125 1.36 0.54 2.29
C HIS A 125 0.95 1.98 2.06
N GLY A 126 -0.35 2.18 1.87
CA GLY A 126 -0.93 3.49 1.60
C GLY A 126 -0.38 4.10 0.31
N SER A 127 -0.19 5.46 0.31
CA SER A 127 0.66 6.17 -0.68
C SER A 127 0.14 6.15 -2.12
N ALA A 128 -1.08 6.65 -2.33
CA ALA A 128 -1.70 6.73 -3.66
C ALA A 128 -0.75 7.31 -4.73
N THR A 129 -0.05 8.40 -4.42
CA THR A 129 0.90 9.03 -5.35
C THR A 129 2.09 8.12 -5.65
N LEU A 130 2.67 7.48 -4.63
CA LEU A 130 3.80 6.56 -4.81
C LEU A 130 3.37 5.35 -5.64
N ASN A 131 2.24 4.73 -5.34
CA ASN A 131 1.71 3.60 -6.10
C ASN A 131 1.50 3.93 -7.57
N ARG A 132 0.94 5.11 -7.89
CA ARG A 132 0.80 5.58 -9.27
C ARG A 132 2.15 5.71 -9.95
N ASN A 133 3.09 6.42 -9.33
CA ASN A 133 4.41 6.65 -9.92
C ASN A 133 5.17 5.34 -10.14
N LEU A 134 5.11 4.40 -9.19
CA LEU A 134 5.74 3.09 -9.33
C LEU A 134 5.05 2.21 -10.40
N SER A 135 3.72 2.28 -10.48
CA SER A 135 2.96 1.62 -11.54
C SER A 135 3.32 2.17 -12.92
N ASP A 136 3.38 3.50 -13.06
CA ASP A 136 3.72 4.18 -14.31
C ASP A 136 5.16 3.90 -14.73
N ALA A 137 6.07 3.74 -13.77
CA ALA A 137 7.46 3.34 -14.02
C ALA A 137 7.64 1.82 -14.26
N GLY A 138 6.57 1.01 -14.20
CA GLY A 138 6.64 -0.44 -14.39
C GLY A 138 7.37 -1.18 -13.27
N LEU A 139 7.49 -0.59 -12.07
CA LEU A 139 8.25 -1.16 -10.96
C LEU A 139 7.45 -2.12 -10.08
N ILE A 140 6.13 -2.05 -10.09
CA ILE A 140 5.25 -2.96 -9.32
C ILE A 140 5.19 -4.32 -10.00
N ASP A 141 5.34 -5.40 -9.22
CA ASP A 141 5.26 -6.78 -9.70
C ASP A 141 3.91 -7.42 -9.42
N ARG A 142 3.28 -7.00 -8.30
CA ARG A 142 2.03 -7.61 -7.83
C ARG A 142 1.15 -6.57 -7.15
N TYR A 143 -0.18 -6.74 -7.33
CA TYR A 143 -1.19 -5.97 -6.61
C TYR A 143 -1.98 -6.88 -5.68
N HIS A 144 -2.13 -6.46 -4.43
CA HIS A 144 -3.05 -7.02 -3.45
C HIS A 144 -4.16 -6.02 -3.18
N LEU A 145 -5.35 -6.30 -3.68
CA LEU A 145 -6.46 -5.35 -3.62
C LEU A 145 -7.63 -5.94 -2.82
N LEU A 146 -8.14 -5.17 -1.87
CA LEU A 146 -9.47 -5.38 -1.32
C LEU A 146 -10.39 -4.30 -1.89
N VAL A 147 -11.28 -4.70 -2.78
CA VAL A 147 -12.22 -3.81 -3.46
C VAL A 147 -13.50 -3.76 -2.66
N PHE A 148 -13.85 -2.59 -2.19
CA PHE A 148 -15.01 -2.34 -1.34
C PHE A 148 -16.22 -1.93 -2.17
N PRO A 149 -17.43 -2.40 -1.82
CA PRO A 149 -18.67 -2.12 -2.54
C PRO A 149 -19.19 -0.69 -2.26
N VAL A 150 -18.37 0.31 -2.55
CA VAL A 150 -18.68 1.73 -2.31
C VAL A 150 -18.20 2.59 -3.47
N LEU A 151 -18.94 3.64 -3.80
CA LEU A 151 -18.57 4.69 -4.74
C LEU A 151 -18.28 5.97 -3.96
N LEU A 152 -17.07 6.48 -4.05
CA LEU A 152 -16.62 7.68 -3.32
C LEU A 152 -16.64 8.94 -4.21
N GLY A 153 -16.61 8.79 -5.53
CA GLY A 153 -16.66 9.87 -6.51
C GLY A 153 -15.33 10.62 -6.64
N ALA A 154 -15.01 11.46 -5.67
CA ALA A 154 -13.76 12.23 -5.65
C ALA A 154 -12.79 11.68 -4.62
N GLY A 155 -11.48 11.83 -4.88
CA GLY A 155 -10.40 11.38 -3.99
C GLY A 155 -9.18 10.91 -4.79
N LYS A 156 -8.09 10.60 -4.09
CA LYS A 156 -6.88 10.06 -4.73
C LYS A 156 -7.16 8.65 -5.23
N ARG A 157 -6.86 8.41 -6.51
CA ARG A 157 -7.06 7.10 -7.16
C ARG A 157 -5.80 6.26 -7.10
N LEU A 158 -5.97 4.92 -7.15
CA LEU A 158 -4.86 3.97 -7.15
C LEU A 158 -4.02 4.08 -8.43
N PHE A 159 -4.69 4.17 -9.56
CA PHE A 159 -4.06 4.25 -10.88
C PHE A 159 -4.11 5.68 -11.43
N SER A 160 -3.12 6.01 -12.27
CA SER A 160 -3.07 7.30 -12.94
C SER A 160 -4.03 7.35 -14.14
N GLU A 161 -4.39 8.58 -14.52
CA GLU A 161 -5.14 8.86 -15.76
C GLU A 161 -4.18 9.29 -16.90
N THR A 162 -2.89 9.00 -16.76
CA THR A 162 -1.89 9.33 -17.78
C THR A 162 -2.07 8.46 -19.02
N ASP A 163 -1.84 9.07 -20.19
CA ASP A 163 -1.77 8.34 -21.46
C ASP A 163 -0.51 7.48 -21.49
N LYS A 164 -0.69 6.18 -21.35
CA LYS A 164 0.37 5.18 -21.37
C LYS A 164 -0.13 3.88 -21.99
N ASP A 165 0.79 3.04 -22.41
CA ASP A 165 0.47 1.71 -22.89
C ASP A 165 -0.26 0.88 -21.80
N LYS A 166 -1.19 0.04 -22.25
CA LYS A 166 -1.91 -0.88 -21.37
C LYS A 166 -0.93 -1.85 -20.69
N GLN A 167 -1.12 -2.08 -19.40
CA GLN A 167 -0.46 -3.11 -18.63
C GLN A 167 -1.41 -4.29 -18.40
N LEU A 168 -0.99 -5.49 -18.77
CA LEU A 168 -1.79 -6.69 -18.54
C LEU A 168 -1.52 -7.23 -17.14
N LEU A 169 -2.59 -7.72 -16.51
CA LEU A 169 -2.55 -8.34 -15.19
C LEU A 169 -3.07 -9.77 -15.30
N LYS A 170 -2.41 -10.68 -14.58
CA LYS A 170 -2.84 -12.08 -14.44
C LYS A 170 -3.41 -12.28 -13.04
N VAL A 171 -4.65 -12.75 -12.95
CA VAL A 171 -5.28 -13.10 -11.67
C VAL A 171 -4.51 -14.27 -11.06
N VAL A 172 -4.08 -14.12 -9.81
CA VAL A 172 -3.46 -15.17 -8.97
C VAL A 172 -4.48 -15.69 -7.98
N GLU A 173 -5.21 -14.78 -7.30
CA GLU A 173 -6.28 -15.10 -6.38
C GLU A 173 -7.45 -14.15 -6.57
N SER A 174 -8.67 -14.66 -6.37
CA SER A 174 -9.87 -13.84 -6.28
C SER A 174 -10.88 -14.51 -5.34
N GLU A 175 -11.54 -13.69 -4.52
CA GLU A 175 -12.55 -14.16 -3.56
C GLU A 175 -13.55 -13.04 -3.28
N THR A 176 -14.81 -13.41 -3.04
CA THR A 176 -15.87 -12.49 -2.63
C THR A 176 -16.35 -12.86 -1.23
N TYR A 177 -16.41 -11.89 -0.33
CA TYR A 177 -16.80 -12.08 1.06
C TYR A 177 -18.26 -11.69 1.32
N GLY A 178 -18.82 -12.14 2.44
CA GLY A 178 -20.23 -11.94 2.80
C GLY A 178 -20.64 -10.48 2.93
N ASN A 179 -19.70 -9.60 3.26
CA ASN A 179 -19.91 -8.14 3.34
C ASN A 179 -19.77 -7.41 2.00
N GLY A 180 -19.58 -8.15 0.89
CA GLY A 180 -19.43 -7.61 -0.45
C GLY A 180 -18.03 -7.14 -0.83
N ILE A 181 -17.04 -7.23 0.07
CA ILE A 181 -15.64 -6.97 -0.27
C ILE A 181 -15.15 -8.06 -1.22
N GLN A 182 -14.36 -7.66 -2.21
CA GLN A 182 -13.72 -8.57 -3.16
C GLN A 182 -12.20 -8.48 -3.01
N LYS A 183 -11.56 -9.63 -2.81
CA LYS A 183 -10.11 -9.78 -2.84
C LYS A 183 -9.66 -10.05 -4.27
N PHE A 184 -8.63 -9.34 -4.70
CA PHE A 184 -7.88 -9.66 -5.90
C PHE A 184 -6.38 -9.62 -5.63
N VAL A 185 -5.69 -10.66 -6.07
CA VAL A 185 -4.24 -10.70 -6.20
C VAL A 185 -3.91 -10.81 -7.67
N TYR A 186 -3.17 -9.84 -8.19
CA TYR A 186 -2.76 -9.82 -9.59
C TYR A 186 -1.24 -9.77 -9.72
N ASP A 187 -0.68 -10.60 -10.60
CA ASP A 187 0.68 -10.42 -11.10
C ASP A 187 0.68 -9.51 -12.33
N VAL A 188 1.68 -8.64 -12.41
CA VAL A 188 1.94 -7.83 -13.60
C VAL A 188 2.59 -8.70 -14.67
N VAL A 189 2.00 -8.72 -15.87
CA VAL A 189 2.55 -9.44 -17.03
C VAL A 189 3.61 -8.55 -17.70
N ARG A 190 4.81 -9.06 -17.85
CA ARG A 190 5.94 -8.42 -18.56
C ARG A 190 6.34 -9.19 -19.78
#